data_2f08b232e43ede8b2f20f1f5b5740025
#
_entry.id   2f08b232e43ede8b2f20f1f5b5740025
#
_cell.length_a   1.000
_cell.length_b   1.000
_cell.length_c   1.000
_cell.angle_alpha   90.00
_cell.angle_beta   90.00
_cell.angle_gamma   90.00
#
_symmetry.space_group_name_H-M   'P 1'
#
loop_
_entity.id
_entity.type
_entity.pdbx_description
1 polymer ?
#
loop_
_entity_poly.entity_id
_entity_poly.type
_entity_poly.pdbx_seq_one_letter_code
_entity_poly.pdbx_strand_id
1 'polypeptide(L)'
;LKNQIITTGAELIAEAAISAGIDFFAGYPITPASSIYSAMLRRLQAEGKLAIGTSDEISAVSMCIGASMRGAKSMTATSAPGLSLMVENIGYAFATETPVLIVLGQRLGPSTGSATQSAEGDISFVKNLISGGFHIPVFAISSIDNCFQTTVNAINCSESLRTPVILLTEKDIAMSQSNIDLDKLNRQITDTKIINRKYYDFQSDKVFKTYDFDRSDEVPDFLPTGLGTAQRVVATASTHDKSGNLSKTSPEALSVIKHLSDKIEKRIDEYCFYTFDDEKGAETLVISFLGMSLIAQSAIKKARAEQKKVKHLILNTLFPVPEKLIRDCASGTKKIIVPEINLDGQYAKIIAHLFKNQELKSLTSLAGIIRPEKILEEIL
;
A
#
# COMPACT_ATOMS: atom_id res chain seq x y z
N LEU A 1 8.59 -30.15 -17.27
CA LEU A 1 9.35 -29.05 -16.66
C LEU A 1 8.42 -27.87 -16.53
N LYS A 2 8.26 -27.30 -15.33
CA LYS A 2 7.52 -26.05 -15.16
C LYS A 2 8.25 -24.96 -15.94
N ASN A 3 7.50 -24.17 -16.71
CA ASN A 3 8.03 -23.00 -17.41
C ASN A 3 8.40 -21.94 -16.35
N GLN A 4 9.71 -21.74 -16.11
CA GLN A 4 10.19 -20.85 -15.05
C GLN A 4 11.02 -19.72 -15.63
N ILE A 5 10.91 -18.53 -15.05
CA ILE A 5 11.79 -17.40 -15.33
C ILE A 5 12.50 -16.94 -14.05
N ILE A 6 13.71 -16.44 -14.21
CA ILE A 6 14.43 -15.73 -13.14
C ILE A 6 14.07 -14.26 -13.25
N THR A 7 13.52 -13.70 -12.17
CA THR A 7 13.10 -12.30 -12.13
C THR A 7 13.29 -11.71 -10.73
N THR A 8 13.06 -10.41 -10.57
CA THR A 8 13.11 -9.70 -9.29
C THR A 8 11.73 -9.16 -8.91
N GLY A 9 11.54 -8.84 -7.62
CA GLY A 9 10.31 -8.18 -7.19
C GLY A 9 10.07 -6.84 -7.89
N ALA A 10 11.15 -6.09 -8.18
CA ALA A 10 11.05 -4.83 -8.93
C ALA A 10 10.48 -5.00 -10.33
N GLU A 11 10.89 -6.05 -11.05
CA GLU A 11 10.35 -6.39 -12.37
C GLU A 11 8.88 -6.79 -12.29
N LEU A 12 8.50 -7.55 -11.27
CA LEU A 12 7.10 -7.97 -11.06
C LEU A 12 6.19 -6.80 -10.66
N ILE A 13 6.69 -5.85 -9.86
CA ILE A 13 5.99 -4.61 -9.56
C ILE A 13 5.76 -3.79 -10.83
N ALA A 14 6.78 -3.66 -11.69
CA ALA A 14 6.65 -2.94 -12.95
C ALA A 14 5.70 -3.65 -13.92
N GLU A 15 5.75 -4.99 -14.03
CA GLU A 15 4.80 -5.79 -14.83
C GLU A 15 3.36 -5.56 -14.36
N ALA A 16 3.14 -5.65 -13.04
CA ALA A 16 1.83 -5.44 -12.44
C ALA A 16 1.30 -4.02 -12.69
N ALA A 17 2.18 -3.02 -12.59
CA ALA A 17 1.83 -1.62 -12.84
C ALA A 17 1.35 -1.43 -14.29
N ILE A 18 2.06 -2.00 -15.27
CA ILE A 18 1.67 -1.95 -16.68
C ILE A 18 0.35 -2.70 -16.90
N SER A 19 0.23 -3.91 -16.36
CA SER A 19 -0.98 -4.74 -16.47
C SER A 19 -2.21 -4.09 -15.84
N ALA A 20 -2.03 -3.32 -14.75
CA ALA A 20 -3.10 -2.55 -14.11
C ALA A 20 -3.38 -1.20 -14.80
N GLY A 21 -2.66 -0.88 -15.88
CA GLY A 21 -2.90 0.29 -16.72
C GLY A 21 -2.23 1.57 -16.24
N ILE A 22 -1.10 1.50 -15.54
CA ILE A 22 -0.31 2.71 -15.27
C ILE A 22 0.11 3.36 -16.59
N ASP A 23 -0.14 4.67 -16.69
CA ASP A 23 0.12 5.49 -17.88
C ASP A 23 1.28 6.44 -17.69
N PHE A 24 1.57 6.78 -16.44
CA PHE A 24 2.57 7.78 -16.09
C PHE A 24 3.41 7.35 -14.89
N PHE A 25 4.72 7.45 -15.03
CA PHE A 25 5.68 7.28 -13.96
C PHE A 25 6.62 8.48 -13.89
N ALA A 26 6.83 9.01 -12.70
CA ALA A 26 7.91 9.96 -12.44
C ALA A 26 8.66 9.53 -11.17
N GLY A 27 9.98 9.60 -11.19
CA GLY A 27 10.77 9.15 -10.04
C GLY A 27 12.15 9.77 -9.97
N TYR A 28 12.72 9.71 -8.77
CA TYR A 28 14.11 10.02 -8.46
C TYR A 28 14.82 8.75 -7.94
N PRO A 29 16.02 8.42 -8.43
CA PRO A 29 16.69 7.18 -8.08
C PRO A 29 17.18 7.19 -6.63
N ILE A 30 16.58 6.35 -5.79
CA ILE A 30 16.98 6.11 -4.40
C ILE A 30 16.91 4.62 -4.06
N THR A 31 17.96 4.05 -3.45
CA THR A 31 18.00 2.62 -3.09
C THR A 31 17.13 2.33 -1.85
N PRO A 32 16.33 1.22 -1.84
CA PRO A 32 16.24 0.15 -2.85
C PRO A 32 15.23 0.39 -3.97
N ALA A 33 14.48 1.48 -3.98
CA ALA A 33 13.47 1.79 -4.99
C ALA A 33 14.08 2.06 -6.39
N SER A 34 15.40 2.27 -6.49
CA SER A 34 16.10 2.46 -7.78
C SER A 34 15.93 1.29 -8.75
N SER A 35 15.76 0.07 -8.26
CA SER A 35 15.46 -1.09 -9.11
C SER A 35 14.08 -0.98 -9.76
N ILE A 36 13.08 -0.53 -9.00
CA ILE A 36 11.71 -0.29 -9.49
C ILE A 36 11.72 0.90 -10.46
N TYR A 37 12.42 1.98 -10.12
CA TYR A 37 12.62 3.14 -11.00
C TYR A 37 13.17 2.73 -12.37
N SER A 38 14.24 1.93 -12.39
CA SER A 38 14.87 1.48 -13.63
C SER A 38 13.95 0.54 -14.44
N ALA A 39 13.22 -0.34 -13.78
CA ALA A 39 12.24 -1.23 -14.41
C ALA A 39 11.10 -0.43 -15.06
N MET A 40 10.55 0.57 -14.34
CA MET A 40 9.46 1.42 -14.83
C MET A 40 9.91 2.28 -16.02
N LEU A 41 11.08 2.93 -15.97
CA LEU A 41 11.61 3.70 -17.10
C LEU A 41 11.72 2.85 -18.37
N ARG A 42 12.31 1.66 -18.24
CA ARG A 42 12.50 0.78 -19.41
C ARG A 42 11.18 0.26 -19.96
N ARG A 43 10.31 -0.25 -19.09
CA ARG A 43 9.12 -1.01 -19.52
C ARG A 43 7.97 -0.10 -19.94
N LEU A 44 7.72 0.98 -19.18
CA LEU A 44 6.62 1.89 -19.50
C LEU A 44 6.88 2.64 -20.83
N GLN A 45 8.15 3.03 -21.08
CA GLN A 45 8.54 3.62 -22.35
C GLN A 45 8.41 2.64 -23.53
N ALA A 46 8.68 1.34 -23.30
CA ALA A 46 8.47 0.31 -24.33
C ALA A 46 6.99 0.17 -24.74
N GLU A 47 6.06 0.49 -23.84
CA GLU A 47 4.61 0.58 -24.10
C GLU A 47 4.18 1.91 -24.76
N GLY A 48 5.13 2.78 -25.11
CA GLY A 48 4.81 4.11 -25.65
C GLY A 48 4.21 5.08 -24.67
N LYS A 49 4.31 4.78 -23.38
CA LYS A 49 3.80 5.57 -22.28
C LYS A 49 4.91 6.45 -21.65
N LEU A 50 4.54 7.37 -20.77
CA LEU A 50 5.45 8.37 -20.27
C LEU A 50 6.09 7.95 -18.93
N ALA A 51 7.42 7.79 -18.93
CA ALA A 51 8.22 7.59 -17.73
C ALA A 51 9.37 8.61 -17.68
N ILE A 52 9.50 9.33 -16.56
CA ILE A 52 10.38 10.51 -16.42
C ILE A 52 11.28 10.36 -15.19
N GLY A 53 12.57 10.60 -15.36
CA GLY A 53 13.49 10.86 -14.26
C GLY A 53 13.42 12.34 -13.85
N THR A 54 13.33 12.59 -12.55
CA THR A 54 13.20 13.93 -11.97
C THR A 54 14.46 14.35 -11.21
N SER A 55 14.55 15.62 -10.87
CA SER A 55 15.67 16.17 -10.07
C SER A 55 15.59 15.82 -8.58
N ASP A 56 14.37 15.54 -8.09
CA ASP A 56 14.08 15.24 -6.69
C ASP A 56 12.72 14.55 -6.54
N GLU A 57 12.42 14.09 -5.32
CA GLU A 57 11.17 13.38 -4.99
C GLU A 57 9.96 14.32 -4.98
N ILE A 58 10.11 15.57 -4.64
CA ILE A 58 9.01 16.56 -4.65
C ILE A 58 8.50 16.75 -6.07
N SER A 59 9.42 16.90 -7.02
CA SER A 59 9.09 16.99 -8.45
C SER A 59 8.43 15.72 -8.96
N ALA A 60 8.93 14.54 -8.53
CA ALA A 60 8.39 13.25 -8.94
C ALA A 60 6.91 13.09 -8.56
N VAL A 61 6.59 13.27 -7.28
CA VAL A 61 5.21 13.11 -6.80
C VAL A 61 4.28 14.19 -7.36
N SER A 62 4.77 15.44 -7.52
CA SER A 62 4.00 16.52 -8.11
C SER A 62 3.61 16.27 -9.56
N MET A 63 4.53 15.72 -10.37
CA MET A 63 4.25 15.30 -11.75
C MET A 63 3.22 14.17 -11.79
N CYS A 64 3.31 13.18 -10.88
CA CYS A 64 2.34 12.10 -10.78
C CYS A 64 0.94 12.64 -10.42
N ILE A 65 0.83 13.57 -9.48
CA ILE A 65 -0.43 14.22 -9.11
C ILE A 65 -1.02 14.98 -10.31
N GLY A 66 -0.21 15.78 -11.00
CA GLY A 66 -0.66 16.52 -12.20
C GLY A 66 -1.14 15.59 -13.32
N ALA A 67 -0.40 14.51 -13.60
CA ALA A 67 -0.81 13.48 -14.56
C ALA A 67 -2.13 12.81 -14.16
N SER A 68 -2.29 12.49 -12.87
CA SER A 68 -3.51 11.89 -12.34
C SER A 68 -4.71 12.84 -12.46
N MET A 69 -4.54 14.13 -12.20
CA MET A 69 -5.60 15.14 -12.40
C MET A 69 -6.02 15.27 -13.87
N ARG A 70 -5.15 14.90 -14.81
CA ARG A 70 -5.46 14.80 -16.25
C ARG A 70 -6.11 13.48 -16.63
N GLY A 71 -6.26 12.54 -15.71
CA GLY A 71 -6.91 11.26 -15.92
C GLY A 71 -5.96 10.08 -16.10
N ALA A 72 -4.64 10.28 -16.11
CA ALA A 72 -3.69 9.20 -16.16
C ALA A 72 -3.66 8.41 -14.84
N LYS A 73 -3.43 7.12 -14.89
CA LYS A 73 -3.01 6.34 -13.73
C LYS A 73 -1.52 6.58 -13.51
N SER A 74 -1.15 7.07 -12.32
CA SER A 74 0.20 7.51 -12.05
C SER A 74 0.85 6.81 -10.88
N MET A 75 2.16 6.64 -10.95
CA MET A 75 2.96 5.94 -9.95
C MET A 75 4.32 6.61 -9.76
N THR A 76 4.82 6.60 -8.53
CA THR A 76 6.22 6.90 -8.19
C THR A 76 6.80 5.82 -7.28
N ALA A 77 8.13 5.77 -7.15
CA ALA A 77 8.82 4.87 -6.24
C ALA A 77 9.92 5.61 -5.50
N THR A 78 10.02 5.40 -4.17
CA THR A 78 10.97 6.07 -3.30
C THR A 78 11.35 5.20 -2.09
N SER A 79 12.16 5.75 -1.18
CA SER A 79 12.46 5.23 0.17
C SER A 79 12.12 6.28 1.22
N ALA A 80 12.22 5.95 2.52
CA ALA A 80 11.80 6.84 3.61
C ALA A 80 12.33 8.29 3.53
N PRO A 81 13.60 8.55 3.17
CA PRO A 81 14.07 9.94 3.02
C PRO A 81 13.30 10.73 1.96
N GLY A 82 13.03 10.11 0.81
CA GLY A 82 12.23 10.74 -0.26
C GLY A 82 10.75 10.82 0.09
N LEU A 83 10.19 9.82 0.76
CA LEU A 83 8.81 9.90 1.26
C LEU A 83 8.63 11.09 2.20
N SER A 84 9.63 11.38 3.05
CA SER A 84 9.59 12.54 3.95
C SER A 84 9.47 13.87 3.18
N LEU A 85 10.10 13.98 2.01
CA LEU A 85 9.98 15.15 1.14
C LEU A 85 8.61 15.22 0.43
N MET A 86 7.97 14.08 0.21
CA MET A 86 6.68 14.00 -0.49
C MET A 86 5.46 14.29 0.40
N VAL A 87 5.61 14.32 1.74
CA VAL A 87 4.49 14.32 2.71
C VAL A 87 3.43 15.37 2.39
N GLU A 88 3.81 16.63 2.16
CA GLU A 88 2.86 17.70 1.87
C GLU A 88 2.11 17.47 0.55
N ASN A 89 2.81 17.01 -0.48
CA ASN A 89 2.18 16.70 -1.78
C ASN A 89 1.22 15.50 -1.68
N ILE A 90 1.54 14.50 -0.85
CA ILE A 90 0.63 13.37 -0.58
C ILE A 90 -0.60 13.87 0.18
N GLY A 91 -0.42 14.77 1.15
CA GLY A 91 -1.52 15.46 1.82
C GLY A 91 -2.41 16.24 0.85
N TYR A 92 -1.80 16.94 -0.10
CA TYR A 92 -2.52 17.60 -1.20
C TYR A 92 -3.32 16.62 -2.05
N ALA A 93 -2.68 15.52 -2.49
CA ALA A 93 -3.36 14.47 -3.27
C ALA A 93 -4.52 13.83 -2.50
N PHE A 94 -4.36 13.63 -1.18
CA PHE A 94 -5.42 13.12 -0.31
C PHE A 94 -6.62 14.09 -0.24
N ALA A 95 -6.37 15.37 0.03
CA ALA A 95 -7.42 16.39 0.16
C ALA A 95 -8.13 16.68 -1.17
N THR A 96 -7.43 16.53 -2.30
CA THR A 96 -8.00 16.71 -3.65
C THR A 96 -8.56 15.44 -4.28
N GLU A 97 -8.59 14.34 -3.52
CA GLU A 97 -9.06 13.03 -3.98
C GLU A 97 -8.39 12.61 -5.30
N THR A 98 -7.07 12.78 -5.36
CA THR A 98 -6.25 12.48 -6.54
C THR A 98 -5.50 11.17 -6.33
N PRO A 99 -5.85 10.09 -7.06
CA PRO A 99 -5.18 8.80 -6.93
C PRO A 99 -3.73 8.85 -7.44
N VAL A 100 -2.83 8.33 -6.62
CA VAL A 100 -1.41 8.11 -6.98
C VAL A 100 -0.90 6.90 -6.23
N LEU A 101 -0.21 5.97 -6.89
CA LEU A 101 0.50 4.90 -6.20
C LEU A 101 1.92 5.34 -5.84
N ILE A 102 2.27 5.26 -4.56
CA ILE A 102 3.62 5.48 -4.06
C ILE A 102 4.20 4.15 -3.59
N VAL A 103 5.21 3.62 -4.28
CA VAL A 103 5.92 2.42 -3.84
C VAL A 103 7.06 2.84 -2.92
N LEU A 104 7.02 2.36 -1.67
CA LEU A 104 8.03 2.63 -0.66
C LEU A 104 8.93 1.41 -0.47
N GLY A 105 10.16 1.51 -0.95
CA GLY A 105 11.22 0.56 -0.66
C GLY A 105 11.82 0.84 0.72
N GLN A 106 11.44 0.05 1.74
CA GLN A 106 11.95 0.22 3.09
C GLN A 106 13.41 -0.20 3.22
N ARG A 107 14.13 0.46 4.11
CA ARG A 107 15.51 0.19 4.47
C ARG A 107 15.80 0.63 5.90
N LEU A 108 16.95 0.20 6.44
CA LEU A 108 17.36 0.59 7.78
C LEU A 108 17.53 2.12 7.87
N GLY A 109 16.71 2.75 8.74
CA GLY A 109 16.80 4.15 9.15
C GLY A 109 17.75 4.36 10.35
N PRO A 110 17.74 5.55 10.94
CA PRO A 110 16.94 6.74 10.56
C PRO A 110 17.54 7.52 9.37
N SER A 111 16.74 8.41 8.75
CA SER A 111 17.16 9.25 7.61
C SER A 111 17.74 8.42 6.46
N THR A 112 18.93 8.75 5.95
CA THR A 112 19.62 7.99 4.92
C THR A 112 19.92 6.56 5.36
N GLY A 113 20.19 6.34 6.64
CA GLY A 113 20.41 5.04 7.24
C GLY A 113 21.43 4.18 6.49
N SER A 114 21.06 2.92 6.26
CA SER A 114 21.86 2.00 5.45
C SER A 114 21.05 1.52 4.24
N ALA A 115 21.40 2.04 3.06
CA ALA A 115 20.65 1.84 1.82
C ALA A 115 20.55 0.35 1.39
N THR A 116 21.46 -0.49 1.84
CA THR A 116 21.55 -1.92 1.47
C THR A 116 21.12 -2.88 2.57
N GLN A 117 20.59 -2.37 3.69
CA GLN A 117 20.06 -3.19 4.77
C GLN A 117 18.54 -3.13 4.80
N SER A 118 17.89 -4.29 4.68
CA SER A 118 16.44 -4.39 4.85
C SER A 118 16.03 -4.07 6.29
N ALA A 119 14.91 -3.39 6.43
CA ALA A 119 14.23 -3.14 7.69
C ALA A 119 12.76 -2.80 7.41
N GLU A 120 11.92 -2.89 8.44
CA GLU A 120 10.48 -2.59 8.42
C GLU A 120 10.18 -1.40 9.36
N GLY A 121 11.05 -0.38 9.35
CA GLY A 121 11.03 0.72 10.31
C GLY A 121 10.06 1.85 9.98
N ASP A 122 9.39 1.82 8.84
CA ASP A 122 8.58 2.93 8.37
C ASP A 122 7.07 2.76 8.67
N ILE A 123 6.67 1.72 9.41
CA ILE A 123 5.27 1.38 9.67
C ILE A 123 4.52 2.51 10.39
N SER A 124 5.10 3.05 11.47
CA SER A 124 4.50 4.17 12.20
C SER A 124 4.52 5.48 11.39
N PHE A 125 5.53 5.66 10.55
CA PHE A 125 5.63 6.80 9.66
C PHE A 125 4.50 6.81 8.62
N VAL A 126 4.31 5.70 7.90
CA VAL A 126 3.24 5.62 6.89
C VAL A 126 1.85 5.64 7.50
N LYS A 127 1.68 5.13 8.73
CA LYS A 127 0.42 5.23 9.46
C LYS A 127 0.01 6.68 9.71
N ASN A 128 0.97 7.52 10.11
CA ASN A 128 0.72 8.90 10.54
C ASN A 128 1.19 9.92 9.49
N LEU A 129 1.20 9.55 8.23
CA LEU A 129 1.73 10.38 7.15
C LEU A 129 0.92 11.66 6.92
N ILE A 130 -0.41 11.58 7.04
CA ILE A 130 -1.31 12.71 6.80
C ILE A 130 -1.60 13.42 8.13
N SER A 131 -1.45 14.74 8.15
CA SER A 131 -1.81 15.57 9.29
C SER A 131 -3.33 15.50 9.58
N GLY A 132 -3.73 15.83 10.81
CA GLY A 132 -5.14 15.82 11.20
C GLY A 132 -5.71 14.46 11.60
N GLY A 133 -4.87 13.42 11.69
CA GLY A 133 -5.28 12.07 12.10
C GLY A 133 -5.92 11.24 10.99
N PHE A 134 -5.75 11.63 9.74
CA PHE A 134 -6.22 10.87 8.57
C PHE A 134 -5.25 9.74 8.23
N HIS A 135 -5.79 8.67 7.64
CA HIS A 135 -5.03 7.54 7.15
C HIS A 135 -5.28 7.34 5.65
N ILE A 136 -4.26 6.89 4.95
CA ILE A 136 -4.36 6.42 3.57
C ILE A 136 -4.19 4.91 3.53
N PRO A 137 -4.71 4.21 2.50
CA PRO A 137 -4.50 2.78 2.38
C PRO A 137 -3.01 2.45 2.22
N VAL A 138 -2.55 1.46 2.98
CA VAL A 138 -1.17 0.97 2.94
C VAL A 138 -1.17 -0.52 2.73
N PHE A 139 -0.54 -0.97 1.65
CA PHE A 139 -0.36 -2.37 1.30
C PHE A 139 1.08 -2.81 1.56
N ALA A 140 1.27 -4.10 1.83
CA ALA A 140 2.58 -4.70 2.08
C ALA A 140 2.79 -5.96 1.23
N ILE A 141 3.88 -6.01 0.49
CA ILE A 141 4.29 -7.17 -0.28
C ILE A 141 4.97 -8.15 0.66
N SER A 142 4.44 -9.36 0.82
CA SER A 142 4.94 -10.37 1.77
C SER A 142 5.92 -11.38 1.15
N SER A 143 6.02 -11.43 -0.16
CA SER A 143 6.96 -12.29 -0.88
C SER A 143 7.07 -11.86 -2.35
N ILE A 144 8.07 -12.39 -3.05
CA ILE A 144 8.20 -12.16 -4.49
C ILE A 144 7.01 -12.73 -5.28
N ASP A 145 6.42 -13.84 -4.82
CA ASP A 145 5.29 -14.49 -5.47
C ASP A 145 3.99 -13.67 -5.41
N ASN A 146 3.88 -12.74 -4.46
CA ASN A 146 2.71 -11.88 -4.34
C ASN A 146 2.96 -10.41 -4.77
N CYS A 147 4.17 -10.10 -5.27
CA CYS A 147 4.48 -8.76 -5.79
C CYS A 147 3.46 -8.30 -6.82
N PHE A 148 3.18 -9.15 -7.82
CA PHE A 148 2.26 -8.81 -8.89
C PHE A 148 0.86 -8.50 -8.35
N GLN A 149 0.25 -9.43 -7.64
CA GLN A 149 -1.14 -9.28 -7.19
C GLN A 149 -1.32 -8.13 -6.20
N THR A 150 -0.38 -7.97 -5.25
CA THR A 150 -0.46 -6.88 -4.26
C THR A 150 -0.31 -5.51 -4.92
N THR A 151 0.53 -5.39 -5.95
CA THR A 151 0.68 -4.16 -6.72
C THR A 151 -0.60 -3.82 -7.50
N VAL A 152 -1.21 -4.79 -8.19
CA VAL A 152 -2.50 -4.61 -8.87
C VAL A 152 -3.58 -4.17 -7.88
N ASN A 153 -3.66 -4.81 -6.72
CA ASN A 153 -4.63 -4.48 -5.68
C ASN A 153 -4.45 -3.04 -5.16
N ALA A 154 -3.20 -2.60 -4.96
CA ALA A 154 -2.90 -1.24 -4.52
C ALA A 154 -3.29 -0.18 -5.56
N ILE A 155 -3.03 -0.43 -6.85
CA ILE A 155 -3.45 0.46 -7.95
C ILE A 155 -4.97 0.53 -8.03
N ASN A 156 -5.64 -0.61 -8.00
CA ASN A 156 -7.08 -0.69 -8.05
C ASN A 156 -7.75 0.01 -6.85
N CYS A 157 -7.17 -0.12 -5.66
CA CYS A 157 -7.63 0.60 -4.47
C CYS A 157 -7.49 2.12 -4.66
N SER A 158 -6.33 2.60 -5.15
CA SER A 158 -6.11 4.02 -5.41
C SER A 158 -7.14 4.60 -6.36
N GLU A 159 -7.41 3.91 -7.46
CA GLU A 159 -8.40 4.32 -8.47
C GLU A 159 -9.84 4.25 -7.95
N SER A 160 -10.21 3.14 -7.28
CA SER A 160 -11.59 2.94 -6.80
C SER A 160 -11.99 3.90 -5.70
N LEU A 161 -11.05 4.31 -4.84
CA LEU A 161 -11.29 5.23 -3.73
C LEU A 161 -10.90 6.68 -4.05
N ARG A 162 -10.28 6.95 -5.21
CA ARG A 162 -9.72 8.26 -5.55
C ARG A 162 -8.86 8.81 -4.41
N THR A 163 -7.79 8.10 -4.07
CA THR A 163 -6.91 8.46 -2.96
C THR A 163 -5.46 8.04 -3.25
N PRO A 164 -4.45 8.73 -2.71
CA PRO A 164 -3.11 8.20 -2.73
C PRO A 164 -3.04 6.90 -1.93
N VAL A 165 -2.19 5.96 -2.39
CA VAL A 165 -1.98 4.66 -1.76
C VAL A 165 -0.48 4.41 -1.63
N ILE A 166 -0.05 3.84 -0.50
CA ILE A 166 1.32 3.37 -0.32
C ILE A 166 1.39 1.86 -0.49
N LEU A 167 2.35 1.41 -1.27
CA LEU A 167 2.74 0.02 -1.41
C LEU A 167 4.13 -0.17 -0.78
N LEU A 168 4.18 -0.86 0.34
CA LEU A 168 5.42 -1.20 1.02
C LEU A 168 6.10 -2.41 0.38
N THR A 169 7.37 -2.29 0.13
CA THR A 169 8.29 -3.38 -0.17
C THR A 169 9.58 -3.17 0.61
N GLU A 170 10.49 -4.10 0.52
CA GLU A 170 11.82 -3.98 1.10
C GLU A 170 12.90 -4.43 0.12
N LYS A 171 14.16 -4.15 0.43
CA LYS A 171 15.29 -4.45 -0.44
C LYS A 171 15.32 -5.93 -0.86
N ASP A 172 15.14 -6.85 0.10
CA ASP A 172 15.28 -8.28 -0.18
C ASP A 172 14.15 -8.81 -1.08
N ILE A 173 12.95 -8.25 -1.01
CA ILE A 173 11.87 -8.56 -1.95
C ILE A 173 12.13 -7.89 -3.31
N ALA A 174 12.46 -6.58 -3.31
CA ALA A 174 12.55 -5.81 -4.55
C ALA A 174 13.75 -6.22 -5.44
N MET A 175 14.89 -6.54 -4.83
CA MET A 175 16.17 -6.71 -5.55
C MET A 175 16.64 -8.16 -5.68
N SER A 176 16.15 -9.09 -4.85
CA SER A 176 16.56 -10.49 -4.94
C SER A 176 16.00 -11.15 -6.19
N GLN A 177 16.83 -11.97 -6.81
CA GLN A 177 16.41 -12.84 -7.92
C GLN A 177 15.74 -14.10 -7.40
N SER A 178 14.65 -14.49 -8.04
CA SER A 178 13.93 -15.71 -7.72
C SER A 178 13.37 -16.38 -8.98
N ASN A 179 13.25 -17.70 -8.92
CA ASN A 179 12.52 -18.44 -9.94
C ASN A 179 11.03 -18.33 -9.68
N ILE A 180 10.27 -17.88 -10.65
CA ILE A 180 8.82 -17.86 -10.61
C ILE A 180 8.21 -18.70 -11.75
N ASP A 181 7.03 -19.24 -11.50
CA ASP A 181 6.25 -19.97 -12.47
C ASP A 181 5.67 -18.98 -13.51
N LEU A 182 6.19 -19.05 -14.75
CA LEU A 182 5.78 -18.17 -15.83
C LEU A 182 4.32 -18.39 -16.25
N ASP A 183 3.82 -19.63 -16.18
CA ASP A 183 2.43 -19.91 -16.53
C ASP A 183 1.48 -19.32 -15.49
N LYS A 184 1.89 -19.30 -14.20
CA LYS A 184 1.15 -18.62 -13.15
C LYS A 184 1.15 -17.10 -13.37
N LEU A 185 2.30 -16.51 -13.68
CA LEU A 185 2.41 -15.08 -13.95
C LEU A 185 1.55 -14.68 -15.17
N ASN A 186 1.62 -15.43 -16.26
CA ASN A 186 0.82 -15.16 -17.46
C ASN A 186 -0.68 -15.22 -17.18
N ARG A 187 -1.13 -16.18 -16.34
CA ARG A 187 -2.52 -16.19 -15.89
C ARG A 187 -2.86 -14.96 -15.07
N GLN A 188 -2.01 -14.57 -14.13
CA GLN A 188 -2.22 -13.34 -13.33
C GLN A 188 -2.35 -12.11 -14.24
N ILE A 189 -1.49 -11.97 -15.26
CA ILE A 189 -1.54 -10.88 -16.23
C ILE A 189 -2.87 -10.91 -17.00
N THR A 190 -3.25 -12.08 -17.55
CA THR A 190 -4.47 -12.24 -18.34
C THR A 190 -5.73 -11.97 -17.50
N ASP A 191 -5.75 -12.43 -16.27
CA ASP A 191 -6.90 -12.34 -15.36
C ASP A 191 -6.94 -11.01 -14.57
N THR A 192 -5.99 -10.10 -14.84
CA THR A 192 -5.91 -8.82 -14.12
C THR A 192 -7.19 -8.00 -14.36
N LYS A 193 -7.93 -7.78 -13.28
CA LYS A 193 -9.06 -6.87 -13.29
C LYS A 193 -8.55 -5.44 -13.14
N ILE A 194 -8.75 -4.63 -14.20
CA ILE A 194 -8.41 -3.21 -14.18
C ILE A 194 -9.61 -2.43 -13.64
N ILE A 195 -9.40 -1.69 -12.55
CA ILE A 195 -10.37 -0.74 -12.01
C ILE A 195 -9.93 0.66 -12.42
N ASN A 196 -10.89 1.43 -12.91
CA ASN A 196 -10.72 2.85 -13.20
C ASN A 196 -11.59 3.66 -12.24
N ARG A 197 -11.17 4.88 -11.93
CA ARG A 197 -12.04 5.85 -11.25
C ARG A 197 -13.31 6.07 -12.06
N LYS A 198 -14.43 6.32 -11.39
CA LYS A 198 -15.71 6.57 -12.06
C LYS A 198 -15.67 7.96 -12.68
N TYR A 199 -15.83 8.04 -14.00
CA TYR A 199 -15.87 9.30 -14.72
C TYR A 199 -17.28 9.92 -14.66
N TYR A 200 -17.32 11.25 -14.64
CA TYR A 200 -18.55 12.01 -14.74
C TYR A 200 -19.26 11.72 -16.08
N ASP A 201 -20.57 11.49 -15.98
CA ASP A 201 -21.42 11.26 -17.16
C ASP A 201 -21.92 12.60 -17.73
N PHE A 202 -21.41 12.97 -18.91
CA PHE A 202 -21.81 14.18 -19.62
C PHE A 202 -23.24 14.15 -20.15
N GLN A 203 -23.90 12.99 -20.16
CA GLN A 203 -25.31 12.88 -20.51
C GLN A 203 -26.23 13.15 -19.30
N SER A 204 -25.66 13.32 -18.13
CA SER A 204 -26.38 13.67 -16.92
C SER A 204 -26.82 15.15 -16.95
N ASP A 205 -28.05 15.45 -16.55
CA ASP A 205 -28.54 16.82 -16.35
C ASP A 205 -27.94 17.49 -15.09
N LYS A 206 -27.15 16.78 -14.31
CA LYS A 206 -26.50 17.29 -13.09
C LYS A 206 -25.34 18.21 -13.44
N VAL A 207 -25.23 19.34 -12.77
CA VAL A 207 -24.03 20.18 -12.80
C VAL A 207 -22.92 19.45 -12.06
N PHE A 208 -21.77 19.34 -12.69
CA PHE A 208 -20.61 18.70 -12.08
C PHE A 208 -20.11 19.47 -10.85
N LYS A 209 -19.87 18.74 -9.76
CA LYS A 209 -19.16 19.24 -8.59
C LYS A 209 -18.01 18.29 -8.30
N THR A 210 -16.81 18.83 -8.05
CA THR A 210 -15.58 18.03 -7.94
C THR A 210 -15.63 17.01 -6.80
N TYR A 211 -16.35 17.32 -5.73
CA TYR A 211 -16.43 16.55 -4.48
C TYR A 211 -17.88 16.22 -4.10
N ASP A 212 -18.70 15.85 -5.10
CA ASP A 212 -20.10 15.55 -4.85
C ASP A 212 -20.31 14.11 -4.40
N PHE A 213 -21.05 13.91 -3.34
CA PHE A 213 -21.46 12.62 -2.80
C PHE A 213 -22.77 12.75 -2.04
N ASP A 214 -23.57 11.70 -2.04
CA ASP A 214 -24.80 11.61 -1.26
C ASP A 214 -24.55 10.95 0.10
N ARG A 215 -23.73 9.88 0.13
CA ARG A 215 -23.29 9.20 1.35
C ARG A 215 -21.81 9.48 1.62
N SER A 216 -21.43 9.59 2.88
CA SER A 216 -20.07 9.93 3.28
C SER A 216 -18.99 8.89 2.86
N ASP A 217 -19.40 7.67 2.50
CA ASP A 217 -18.53 6.60 2.00
C ASP A 217 -18.53 6.46 0.47
N GLU A 218 -19.31 7.26 -0.23
CA GLU A 218 -19.38 7.29 -1.69
C GLU A 218 -18.17 8.02 -2.29
N VAL A 219 -17.68 7.56 -3.44
CA VAL A 219 -16.56 8.21 -4.15
C VAL A 219 -17.12 9.14 -5.21
N PRO A 220 -16.76 10.43 -5.20
CA PRO A 220 -17.23 11.40 -6.20
C PRO A 220 -16.82 11.00 -7.62
N ASP A 221 -17.64 11.38 -8.60
CA ASP A 221 -17.30 11.22 -10.01
C ASP A 221 -16.06 12.08 -10.36
N PHE A 222 -15.28 11.60 -11.30
CA PHE A 222 -14.04 12.25 -11.72
C PHE A 222 -14.24 12.94 -13.09
N LEU A 223 -13.78 14.17 -13.17
CA LEU A 223 -13.67 14.91 -14.42
C LEU A 223 -12.21 15.37 -14.60
N PRO A 224 -11.51 14.94 -15.66
CA PRO A 224 -10.15 15.39 -15.90
C PRO A 224 -10.06 16.90 -16.08
N THR A 225 -9.02 17.52 -15.51
CA THR A 225 -8.77 18.95 -15.70
C THR A 225 -8.39 19.25 -17.16
N GLY A 226 -8.77 20.41 -17.69
CA GLY A 226 -8.34 20.90 -19.00
C GLY A 226 -8.91 20.18 -20.22
N LEU A 227 -10.09 19.56 -20.11
CA LEU A 227 -10.77 18.94 -21.26
C LEU A 227 -11.48 19.95 -22.16
N GLY A 228 -11.50 21.25 -21.80
CA GLY A 228 -12.22 22.28 -22.59
C GLY A 228 -13.74 22.15 -22.52
N THR A 229 -14.28 21.48 -21.51
CA THR A 229 -15.73 21.34 -21.28
C THR A 229 -16.29 22.60 -20.59
N ALA A 230 -17.61 22.81 -20.66
CA ALA A 230 -18.30 23.87 -19.92
C ALA A 230 -18.32 23.61 -18.39
N GLN A 231 -17.97 22.41 -17.96
CA GLN A 231 -17.95 22.03 -16.53
C GLN A 231 -16.68 22.55 -15.86
N ARG A 232 -16.85 23.12 -14.67
CA ARG A 232 -15.72 23.64 -13.87
C ARG A 232 -15.17 22.55 -12.95
N VAL A 233 -13.88 22.24 -13.07
CA VAL A 233 -13.12 21.41 -12.14
C VAL A 233 -12.33 22.32 -11.20
N VAL A 234 -12.53 22.17 -9.89
CA VAL A 234 -11.79 22.91 -8.87
C VAL A 234 -11.09 21.92 -7.95
N ALA A 235 -9.75 21.87 -8.04
CA ALA A 235 -8.93 21.08 -7.13
C ALA A 235 -8.34 22.03 -6.08
N THR A 236 -8.73 21.84 -4.81
CA THR A 236 -8.20 22.63 -3.69
C THR A 236 -7.93 21.74 -2.48
N ALA A 237 -6.79 21.94 -1.84
CA ALA A 237 -6.40 21.27 -0.59
C ALA A 237 -6.86 22.04 0.67
N SER A 238 -7.28 23.29 0.51
CA SER A 238 -7.89 24.04 1.61
C SER A 238 -9.28 23.50 1.90
N THR A 239 -9.80 23.71 3.11
CA THR A 239 -11.19 23.36 3.47
C THR A 239 -12.20 23.99 2.50
N HIS A 240 -13.07 23.19 1.92
CA HIS A 240 -13.94 23.60 0.82
C HIS A 240 -15.31 22.92 0.86
N ASP A 241 -16.26 23.47 0.12
CA ASP A 241 -17.56 22.87 -0.16
C ASP A 241 -17.46 21.76 -1.24
N LYS A 242 -18.55 21.08 -1.54
CA LYS A 242 -18.60 20.03 -2.57
C LYS A 242 -18.25 20.52 -3.98
N SER A 243 -18.35 21.82 -4.25
CA SER A 243 -17.93 22.43 -5.52
C SER A 243 -16.45 22.80 -5.56
N GLY A 244 -15.72 22.65 -4.45
CA GLY A 244 -14.30 23.02 -4.30
C GLY A 244 -14.09 24.50 -3.95
N ASN A 245 -15.13 25.27 -3.63
CA ASN A 245 -14.95 26.65 -3.21
C ASN A 245 -14.55 26.71 -1.73
N LEU A 246 -13.63 27.63 -1.41
CA LEU A 246 -13.14 27.80 -0.04
C LEU A 246 -14.29 28.02 0.94
N SER A 247 -14.33 27.21 1.97
CA SER A 247 -15.29 27.29 3.05
C SER A 247 -14.66 26.76 4.33
N LYS A 248 -14.52 27.63 5.34
CA LYS A 248 -13.70 27.30 6.53
C LYS A 248 -14.34 26.19 7.39
N THR A 249 -15.55 26.42 7.88
CA THR A 249 -16.20 25.56 8.89
C THR A 249 -17.71 25.43 8.65
N SER A 250 -18.17 25.57 7.41
CA SER A 250 -19.56 25.28 7.11
C SER A 250 -19.87 23.81 7.34
N PRO A 251 -21.12 23.42 7.69
CA PRO A 251 -21.49 22.01 7.83
C PRO A 251 -21.14 21.16 6.60
N GLU A 252 -21.28 21.73 5.39
CA GLU A 252 -20.92 21.08 4.14
C GLU A 252 -19.41 20.84 4.05
N ALA A 253 -18.58 21.85 4.33
CA ALA A 253 -17.12 21.71 4.31
C ALA A 253 -16.62 20.67 5.33
N LEU A 254 -17.18 20.65 6.54
CA LEU A 254 -16.87 19.63 7.54
C LEU A 254 -17.32 18.23 7.09
N SER A 255 -18.42 18.13 6.34
CA SER A 255 -18.84 16.85 5.76
C SER A 255 -17.88 16.34 4.69
N VAL A 256 -17.30 17.25 3.86
CA VAL A 256 -16.26 16.90 2.88
C VAL A 256 -15.00 16.40 3.56
N ILE A 257 -14.54 17.06 4.64
CA ILE A 257 -13.37 16.59 5.41
C ILE A 257 -13.65 15.19 5.98
N LYS A 258 -14.81 14.99 6.59
CA LYS A 258 -15.19 13.69 7.17
C LYS A 258 -15.28 12.59 6.10
N HIS A 259 -15.79 12.91 4.92
CA HIS A 259 -15.90 12.01 3.79
C HIS A 259 -14.55 11.43 3.37
N LEU A 260 -13.45 12.20 3.41
CA LEU A 260 -12.11 11.71 3.08
C LEU A 260 -11.69 10.49 3.91
N SER A 261 -12.07 10.46 5.20
CA SER A 261 -11.85 9.31 6.08
C SER A 261 -12.89 8.20 5.85
N ASP A 262 -14.19 8.59 5.84
CA ASP A 262 -15.29 7.63 5.78
C ASP A 262 -15.24 6.73 4.54
N LYS A 263 -14.87 7.25 3.37
CA LYS A 263 -14.77 6.47 2.13
C LYS A 263 -13.65 5.42 2.18
N ILE A 264 -12.64 5.63 3.02
CA ILE A 264 -11.54 4.69 3.21
C ILE A 264 -11.91 3.69 4.30
N GLU A 265 -12.25 4.15 5.50
CA GLU A 265 -12.46 3.30 6.66
C GLU A 265 -13.68 2.39 6.55
N LYS A 266 -14.81 2.91 6.06
CA LYS A 266 -16.05 2.14 5.93
C LYS A 266 -16.04 1.11 4.81
N ARG A 267 -15.11 1.25 3.85
CA ARG A 267 -14.98 0.36 2.71
C ARG A 267 -13.77 -0.58 2.82
N ILE A 268 -13.17 -0.71 3.99
CA ILE A 268 -11.98 -1.53 4.19
C ILE A 268 -12.17 -2.98 3.71
N ASP A 269 -13.35 -3.55 3.85
CA ASP A 269 -13.65 -4.93 3.44
C ASP A 269 -13.50 -5.13 1.90
N GLU A 270 -13.54 -4.07 1.10
CA GLU A 270 -13.37 -4.12 -0.36
C GLU A 270 -11.91 -4.26 -0.79
N TYR A 271 -10.95 -3.86 0.08
CA TYR A 271 -9.52 -3.84 -0.22
C TYR A 271 -8.65 -4.39 0.91
N CYS A 272 -9.22 -5.13 1.85
CA CYS A 272 -8.49 -5.86 2.87
C CYS A 272 -7.99 -7.18 2.31
N PHE A 273 -6.71 -7.25 1.97
CA PHE A 273 -6.07 -8.47 1.44
C PHE A 273 -5.16 -9.09 2.49
N TYR A 274 -5.27 -10.40 2.62
CA TYR A 274 -4.52 -11.18 3.59
C TYR A 274 -4.46 -12.65 3.19
N THR A 275 -3.60 -13.41 3.84
CA THR A 275 -3.62 -14.88 3.83
C THR A 275 -3.78 -15.37 5.25
N PHE A 276 -4.72 -16.25 5.50
CA PHE A 276 -4.94 -16.83 6.81
C PHE A 276 -4.87 -18.36 6.76
N ASP A 277 -3.94 -18.91 7.52
CA ASP A 277 -3.80 -20.34 7.76
C ASP A 277 -4.39 -20.66 9.14
N ASP A 278 -5.66 -21.10 9.15
CA ASP A 278 -6.44 -21.37 10.36
C ASP A 278 -6.28 -22.84 10.81
N GLU A 279 -5.27 -23.10 11.61
CA GLU A 279 -5.09 -24.41 12.23
C GLU A 279 -6.01 -24.58 13.45
N LYS A 280 -7.00 -25.46 13.32
CA LYS A 280 -8.00 -25.70 14.37
C LYS A 280 -7.37 -26.16 15.68
N GLY A 281 -7.76 -25.52 16.77
CA GLY A 281 -7.28 -25.81 18.11
C GLY A 281 -5.87 -25.25 18.41
N ALA A 282 -5.39 -24.32 17.58
CA ALA A 282 -4.18 -23.59 17.88
C ALA A 282 -4.42 -22.53 18.95
N GLU A 283 -3.51 -22.46 19.93
CA GLU A 283 -3.52 -21.46 21.00
C GLU A 283 -2.60 -20.27 20.70
N THR A 284 -1.80 -20.36 19.64
CA THR A 284 -0.87 -19.30 19.19
C THR A 284 -1.24 -18.83 17.79
N LEU A 285 -1.26 -17.50 17.59
CA LEU A 285 -1.37 -16.85 16.29
C LEU A 285 -0.09 -16.06 16.03
N VAL A 286 0.53 -16.30 14.87
CA VAL A 286 1.59 -15.42 14.36
C VAL A 286 0.97 -14.45 13.35
N ILE A 287 1.20 -13.14 13.55
CA ILE A 287 0.80 -12.09 12.60
C ILE A 287 2.08 -11.56 11.96
N SER A 288 2.14 -11.58 10.65
CA SER A 288 3.31 -11.13 9.90
C SER A 288 2.94 -10.33 8.65
N PHE A 289 3.88 -9.60 8.13
CA PHE A 289 3.79 -8.83 6.88
C PHE A 289 5.19 -8.71 6.28
N LEU A 290 5.31 -8.17 5.07
CA LEU A 290 6.59 -8.05 4.35
C LEU A 290 7.39 -9.36 4.37
N GLY A 291 8.72 -9.28 4.27
CA GLY A 291 9.61 -10.45 4.23
C GLY A 291 9.60 -11.32 5.49
N MET A 292 9.20 -10.75 6.64
CA MET A 292 9.02 -11.54 7.85
C MET A 292 7.99 -12.66 7.70
N SER A 293 7.08 -12.55 6.73
CA SER A 293 6.08 -13.60 6.45
C SER A 293 6.71 -14.92 6.03
N LEU A 294 7.75 -14.90 5.22
CA LEU A 294 8.48 -16.14 4.79
C LEU A 294 9.24 -16.77 5.95
N ILE A 295 9.81 -15.95 6.82
CA ILE A 295 10.54 -16.40 8.00
C ILE A 295 9.58 -17.03 9.01
N ALA A 296 8.44 -16.38 9.25
CA ALA A 296 7.38 -16.92 10.11
C ALA A 296 6.83 -18.26 9.58
N GLN A 297 6.60 -18.38 8.28
CA GLN A 297 6.19 -19.65 7.65
C GLN A 297 7.21 -20.77 7.93
N SER A 298 8.51 -20.48 7.85
CA SER A 298 9.57 -21.46 8.14
C SER A 298 9.53 -21.90 9.61
N ALA A 299 9.36 -20.97 10.54
CA ALA A 299 9.24 -21.27 11.97
C ALA A 299 7.99 -22.11 12.27
N ILE A 300 6.85 -21.74 11.72
CA ILE A 300 5.57 -22.46 11.90
C ILE A 300 5.65 -23.87 11.34
N LYS A 301 6.30 -24.07 10.18
CA LYS A 301 6.51 -25.40 9.61
C LYS A 301 7.32 -26.30 10.57
N LYS A 302 8.35 -25.75 11.22
CA LYS A 302 9.15 -26.46 12.23
C LYS A 302 8.32 -26.78 13.48
N ALA A 303 7.55 -25.79 14.00
CA ALA A 303 6.67 -25.99 15.15
C ALA A 303 5.65 -27.10 14.91
N ARG A 304 5.03 -27.15 13.72
CA ARG A 304 4.08 -28.19 13.35
C ARG A 304 4.73 -29.56 13.24
N ALA A 305 5.98 -29.66 12.80
CA ALA A 305 6.73 -30.91 12.84
C ALA A 305 6.93 -31.42 14.28
N GLU A 306 6.94 -30.52 15.27
CA GLU A 306 6.97 -30.82 16.71
C GLU A 306 5.57 -30.92 17.35
N GLN A 307 4.54 -31.17 16.52
CA GLN A 307 3.13 -31.33 16.95
C GLN A 307 2.48 -30.09 17.58
N LYS A 308 3.08 -28.90 17.43
CA LYS A 308 2.49 -27.64 17.88
C LYS A 308 1.53 -27.09 16.82
N LYS A 309 0.34 -26.70 17.24
CA LYS A 309 -0.65 -26.07 16.38
C LYS A 309 -0.50 -24.56 16.42
N VAL A 310 -0.40 -23.92 15.25
CA VAL A 310 -0.14 -22.48 15.12
C VAL A 310 -0.95 -21.90 13.97
N LYS A 311 -1.73 -20.87 14.23
CA LYS A 311 -2.38 -20.05 13.19
C LYS A 311 -1.38 -19.05 12.62
N HIS A 312 -1.53 -18.71 11.35
CA HIS A 312 -0.72 -17.69 10.70
C HIS A 312 -1.58 -16.70 9.91
N LEU A 313 -1.51 -15.44 10.27
CA LEU A 313 -2.12 -14.34 9.52
C LEU A 313 -1.03 -13.52 8.84
N ILE A 314 -1.03 -13.52 7.51
CA ILE A 314 -0.17 -12.66 6.69
C ILE A 314 -1.01 -11.48 6.21
N LEU A 315 -0.64 -10.28 6.62
CA LEU A 315 -1.33 -9.06 6.22
C LEU A 315 -0.70 -8.46 4.97
N ASN A 316 -1.51 -8.27 3.92
CA ASN A 316 -1.13 -7.51 2.74
C ASN A 316 -1.78 -6.12 2.71
N THR A 317 -2.79 -5.86 3.54
CA THR A 317 -3.31 -4.53 3.87
C THR A 317 -3.00 -4.23 5.33
N LEU A 318 -2.22 -3.17 5.58
CA LEU A 318 -1.82 -2.77 6.94
C LEU A 318 -2.66 -1.63 7.49
N PHE A 319 -3.02 -0.67 6.64
CA PHE A 319 -3.79 0.51 7.06
C PHE A 319 -4.88 0.85 6.04
N PRO A 320 -6.04 1.33 6.54
CA PRO A 320 -6.44 1.30 7.95
C PRO A 320 -6.28 -0.09 8.55
N VAL A 321 -6.05 -0.18 9.88
CA VAL A 321 -5.88 -1.48 10.54
C VAL A 321 -7.15 -2.31 10.37
N PRO A 322 -7.08 -3.53 9.80
CA PRO A 322 -8.25 -4.40 9.65
C PRO A 322 -8.63 -5.07 10.98
N GLU A 323 -9.07 -4.26 11.94
CA GLU A 323 -9.27 -4.67 13.33
C GLU A 323 -10.21 -5.86 13.50
N LYS A 324 -11.33 -5.86 12.77
CA LYS A 324 -12.29 -6.96 12.81
C LYS A 324 -11.65 -8.26 12.37
N LEU A 325 -10.96 -8.26 11.22
CA LEU A 325 -10.23 -9.43 10.73
C LEU A 325 -9.22 -9.95 11.75
N ILE A 326 -8.41 -9.06 12.32
CA ILE A 326 -7.37 -9.45 13.29
C ILE A 326 -8.00 -10.08 14.53
N ARG A 327 -9.10 -9.50 15.09
CA ARG A 327 -9.81 -10.08 16.22
C ARG A 327 -10.42 -11.45 15.89
N ASP A 328 -11.02 -11.58 14.71
CA ASP A 328 -11.64 -12.84 14.27
C ASP A 328 -10.58 -13.94 14.13
N CYS A 329 -9.43 -13.66 13.51
CA CYS A 329 -8.30 -14.59 13.39
C CYS A 329 -7.68 -14.95 14.75
N ALA A 330 -7.63 -14.00 15.70
CA ALA A 330 -7.13 -14.22 17.05
C ALA A 330 -8.10 -14.98 17.96
N SER A 331 -9.31 -15.23 17.50
CA SER A 331 -10.31 -15.94 18.31
C SER A 331 -9.83 -17.33 18.71
N GLY A 332 -9.97 -17.66 20.00
CA GLY A 332 -9.56 -18.94 20.59
C GLY A 332 -8.06 -19.07 20.83
N THR A 333 -7.24 -18.06 20.52
CA THR A 333 -5.81 -18.07 20.85
C THR A 333 -5.55 -17.43 22.22
N LYS A 334 -4.44 -17.84 22.85
CA LYS A 334 -3.94 -17.31 24.10
C LYS A 334 -2.74 -16.38 23.90
N LYS A 335 -1.98 -16.62 22.84
CA LYS A 335 -0.73 -15.91 22.52
C LYS A 335 -0.74 -15.40 21.08
N ILE A 336 -0.33 -14.15 20.94
CA ILE A 336 -0.13 -13.49 19.65
C ILE A 336 1.34 -13.14 19.51
N ILE A 337 1.97 -13.52 18.41
CA ILE A 337 3.38 -13.23 18.12
C ILE A 337 3.46 -12.34 16.89
N VAL A 338 4.15 -11.19 16.99
CA VAL A 338 4.37 -10.27 15.87
C VAL A 338 5.86 -10.04 15.69
N PRO A 339 6.49 -10.70 14.72
CA PRO A 339 7.90 -10.47 14.39
C PRO A 339 8.06 -9.29 13.44
N GLU A 340 8.97 -8.35 13.76
CA GLU A 340 9.20 -7.11 12.99
C GLU A 340 10.69 -6.74 12.95
N ILE A 341 11.20 -6.31 11.79
CA ILE A 341 12.56 -5.79 11.66
C ILE A 341 12.53 -4.26 11.88
N ASN A 342 12.24 -3.86 13.10
CA ASN A 342 12.32 -2.48 13.55
C ASN A 342 12.67 -2.40 15.05
N LEU A 343 12.95 -1.17 15.51
CA LEU A 343 13.49 -0.94 16.85
C LEU A 343 12.56 -1.39 17.99
N ASP A 344 11.24 -1.23 17.82
CA ASP A 344 10.34 -1.18 18.96
C ASP A 344 8.99 -1.89 18.75
N GLY A 345 8.84 -2.72 17.70
CA GLY A 345 7.60 -3.45 17.43
C GLY A 345 6.45 -2.53 17.08
N GLN A 346 6.62 -1.76 16.01
CA GLN A 346 5.70 -0.69 15.64
C GLN A 346 4.28 -1.19 15.38
N TYR A 347 4.13 -2.26 14.58
CA TYR A 347 2.82 -2.79 14.28
C TYR A 347 2.19 -3.50 15.47
N ALA A 348 2.99 -4.26 16.25
CA ALA A 348 2.53 -4.87 17.50
C ALA A 348 1.94 -3.83 18.46
N LYS A 349 2.61 -2.69 18.64
CA LYS A 349 2.09 -1.58 19.45
C LYS A 349 0.79 -1.00 18.91
N ILE A 350 0.69 -0.84 17.58
CA ILE A 350 -0.51 -0.29 16.92
C ILE A 350 -1.73 -1.19 17.18
N ILE A 351 -1.55 -2.51 17.11
CA ILE A 351 -2.66 -3.47 17.27
C ILE A 351 -2.85 -3.98 18.70
N ALA A 352 -2.02 -3.58 19.65
CA ALA A 352 -2.04 -4.08 21.04
C ALA A 352 -3.42 -3.95 21.72
N HIS A 353 -4.15 -2.88 21.42
CA HIS A 353 -5.48 -2.62 21.97
C HIS A 353 -6.55 -3.64 21.55
N LEU A 354 -6.28 -4.46 20.54
CA LEU A 354 -7.18 -5.52 20.06
C LEU A 354 -7.16 -6.76 20.96
N PHE A 355 -6.11 -6.95 21.74
CA PHE A 355 -5.83 -8.17 22.51
C PHE A 355 -5.94 -7.90 24.03
N LYS A 356 -7.16 -8.03 24.58
CA LYS A 356 -7.41 -7.78 26.01
C LYS A 356 -7.05 -8.98 26.90
N ASN A 357 -7.20 -10.20 26.35
CA ASN A 357 -7.07 -11.45 27.10
C ASN A 357 -5.97 -12.36 26.53
N GLN A 358 -5.30 -11.96 25.49
CA GLN A 358 -4.20 -12.67 24.87
C GLN A 358 -2.86 -12.04 25.28
N GLU A 359 -1.85 -12.85 25.45
CA GLU A 359 -0.47 -12.37 25.56
C GLU A 359 -0.01 -11.88 24.19
N LEU A 360 0.38 -10.62 24.09
CA LEU A 360 0.99 -10.07 22.87
C LEU A 360 2.51 -10.05 23.02
N LYS A 361 3.18 -10.85 22.20
CA LYS A 361 4.64 -10.93 22.11
C LYS A 361 5.13 -10.22 20.85
N SER A 362 5.83 -9.12 21.04
CA SER A 362 6.57 -8.46 19.97
C SER A 362 8.00 -8.99 19.90
N LEU A 363 8.40 -9.51 18.73
CA LEU A 363 9.77 -9.92 18.46
C LEU A 363 10.41 -8.88 17.54
N THR A 364 11.45 -8.20 18.01
CA THR A 364 12.08 -7.11 17.28
C THR A 364 13.55 -7.38 16.96
N SER A 365 13.99 -6.82 15.84
CA SER A 365 15.40 -6.67 15.48
C SER A 365 15.60 -5.32 14.84
N LEU A 366 16.60 -4.56 15.28
CA LEU A 366 16.88 -3.25 14.69
C LEU A 366 17.35 -3.37 13.24
N ALA A 367 18.17 -4.37 12.98
CA ALA A 367 18.69 -4.69 11.66
C ALA A 367 18.97 -6.19 11.54
N GLY A 368 18.89 -6.68 10.32
CA GLY A 368 19.11 -8.09 10.05
C GLY A 368 17.89 -8.96 10.38
N ILE A 369 17.92 -10.15 9.85
CA ILE A 369 16.79 -11.09 9.86
C ILE A 369 16.59 -11.65 11.27
N ILE A 370 15.37 -11.64 11.77
CA ILE A 370 14.95 -12.47 12.91
C ILE A 370 14.97 -13.91 12.43
N ARG A 371 15.82 -14.75 13.03
CA ARG A 371 15.93 -16.16 12.61
C ARG A 371 14.66 -16.94 12.93
N PRO A 372 14.26 -17.91 12.09
CA PRO A 372 13.10 -18.76 12.35
C PRO A 372 13.11 -19.42 13.73
N GLU A 373 14.29 -19.76 14.25
CA GLU A 373 14.47 -20.39 15.56
C GLU A 373 13.95 -19.48 16.69
N LYS A 374 14.16 -18.17 16.58
CA LYS A 374 13.67 -17.22 17.60
C LYS A 374 12.14 -17.12 17.63
N ILE A 375 11.50 -17.26 16.49
CA ILE A 375 10.03 -17.32 16.41
C ILE A 375 9.55 -18.68 16.94
N LEU A 376 10.26 -19.76 16.59
CA LEU A 376 9.96 -21.12 17.06
C LEU A 376 10.03 -21.22 18.58
N GLU A 377 11.06 -20.68 19.22
CA GLU A 377 11.21 -20.61 20.69
C GLU A 377 10.02 -19.97 21.37
N GLU A 378 9.44 -18.96 20.75
CA GLU A 378 8.24 -18.30 21.29
C GLU A 378 6.94 -19.08 21.02
N ILE A 379 6.92 -19.96 20.04
CA ILE A 379 5.76 -20.83 19.77
C ILE A 379 5.75 -22.03 20.72
N LEU A 380 6.93 -22.59 21.06
CA LEU A 380 7.10 -23.77 21.91
C LEU A 380 6.82 -23.47 23.37
#